data_fa37e7e0ea1bc46f9deca6014cf7fecf
#
_entry.id   fa37e7e0ea1bc46f9deca6014cf7fecf
#
_cell.length_a   1.000
_cell.length_b   1.000
_cell.length_c   1.000
_cell.angle_alpha   90.00
_cell.angle_beta   90.00
_cell.angle_gamma   90.00
#
_symmetry.space_group_name_H-M   'P 1'
#
loop_
_entity.id
_entity.type
_entity.pdbx_description
1 polymer ?
#
loop_
_entity_poly.entity_id
_entity_poly.type
_entity_poly.pdbx_seq_one_letter_code
_entity_poly.pdbx_strand_id
1 'polypeptide(L)'
;MTTATARGRLFAYLCLDIADEMNEQLEFRLERRKIKPTAMRLLVLDFFERNDHAISLKDLENGLESTDRVTLFRTLKTFEEHKIIHSIDDGSGAVKYAICGDTCECDYPRDAHVHFHCKICNETQCLPKVKVPPLALPANFLPEEANVVVKGVCAKCQA
;
A
#
# COMPACT_ATOMS: atom_id res chain seq x y z
N MET A 1 -2.62 -47.29 -18.57
CA MET A 1 -3.55 -46.33 -19.14
C MET A 1 -4.13 -45.53 -18.00
N THR A 2 -3.54 -44.41 -17.74
CA THR A 2 -3.95 -43.04 -17.53
C THR A 2 -4.98 -42.78 -16.41
N THR A 3 -4.46 -42.50 -15.20
CA THR A 3 -5.21 -41.90 -14.07
C THR A 3 -4.66 -40.50 -13.71
N ALA A 4 -4.26 -39.69 -14.72
CA ALA A 4 -3.57 -38.41 -14.49
C ALA A 4 -4.43 -37.16 -14.75
N THR A 5 -5.78 -37.23 -14.79
CA THR A 5 -6.60 -36.14 -15.31
C THR A 5 -7.58 -35.46 -14.34
N ALA A 6 -7.85 -36.01 -13.17
CA ALA A 6 -8.83 -35.43 -12.26
C ALA A 6 -8.22 -34.41 -11.29
N ARG A 7 -7.01 -34.62 -10.78
CA ARG A 7 -6.32 -33.71 -9.84
C ARG A 7 -5.88 -32.40 -10.49
N GLY A 8 -5.46 -32.43 -11.75
CA GLY A 8 -5.03 -31.22 -12.47
C GLY A 8 -6.17 -30.26 -12.78
N ARG A 9 -7.37 -30.78 -13.09
CA ARG A 9 -8.55 -29.94 -13.35
C ARG A 9 -9.08 -29.28 -12.07
N LEU A 10 -9.12 -29.99 -10.96
CA LEU A 10 -9.58 -29.45 -9.68
C LEU A 10 -8.67 -28.31 -9.18
N PHE A 11 -7.35 -28.46 -9.36
CA PHE A 11 -6.38 -27.43 -9.00
C PHE A 11 -6.49 -26.19 -9.89
N ALA A 12 -6.74 -26.34 -11.19
CA ALA A 12 -6.98 -25.25 -12.14
C ALA A 12 -8.30 -24.50 -11.82
N TYR A 13 -9.37 -25.18 -11.47
CA TYR A 13 -10.63 -24.57 -11.03
C TYR A 13 -10.46 -23.78 -9.73
N LEU A 14 -9.81 -24.34 -8.71
CA LEU A 14 -9.53 -23.67 -7.45
C LEU A 14 -8.65 -22.42 -7.64
N CYS A 15 -7.67 -22.44 -8.54
CA CYS A 15 -6.84 -21.28 -8.82
C CYS A 15 -7.62 -20.17 -9.57
N LEU A 16 -8.56 -20.52 -10.45
CA LEU A 16 -9.41 -19.55 -11.13
C LEU A 16 -10.41 -18.91 -10.17
N ASP A 17 -11.06 -19.70 -9.30
CA ASP A 17 -12.00 -19.20 -8.29
C ASP A 17 -11.31 -18.24 -7.30
N ILE A 18 -10.09 -18.55 -6.83
CA ILE A 18 -9.32 -17.66 -5.94
C ILE A 18 -8.90 -16.37 -6.65
N ALA A 19 -8.54 -16.43 -7.92
CA ALA A 19 -8.16 -15.24 -8.70
C ALA A 19 -9.37 -14.33 -8.94
N ASP A 20 -10.55 -14.90 -9.21
CA ASP A 20 -11.78 -14.16 -9.39
C ASP A 20 -12.25 -13.51 -8.08
N GLU A 21 -12.26 -14.24 -6.95
CA GLU A 21 -12.59 -13.69 -5.64
C GLU A 21 -11.64 -12.55 -5.23
N MET A 22 -10.34 -12.68 -5.50
CA MET A 22 -9.37 -11.62 -5.20
C MET A 22 -9.61 -10.38 -6.07
N ASN A 23 -9.94 -10.56 -7.34
CA ASN A 23 -10.24 -9.46 -8.24
C ASN A 23 -11.51 -8.71 -7.80
N GLU A 24 -12.57 -9.42 -7.40
CA GLU A 24 -13.81 -8.82 -6.87
C GLU A 24 -13.54 -7.99 -5.59
N GLN A 25 -12.67 -8.45 -4.71
CA GLN A 25 -12.29 -7.71 -3.50
C GLN A 25 -11.54 -6.41 -3.83
N LEU A 26 -10.61 -6.45 -4.79
CA LEU A 26 -9.89 -5.27 -5.24
C LEU A 26 -10.81 -4.25 -5.93
N GLU A 27 -11.74 -4.73 -6.79
CA GLU A 27 -12.75 -3.89 -7.43
C GLU A 27 -13.64 -3.21 -6.39
N PHE A 28 -14.19 -3.97 -5.45
CA PHE A 28 -15.00 -3.46 -4.35
C PHE A 28 -14.27 -2.38 -3.53
N ARG A 29 -12.97 -2.58 -3.25
CA ARG A 29 -12.15 -1.61 -2.53
C ARG A 29 -12.01 -0.29 -3.30
N LEU A 30 -11.78 -0.35 -4.62
CA LEU A 30 -11.73 0.83 -5.48
C LEU A 30 -13.07 1.56 -5.52
N GLU A 31 -14.17 0.83 -5.72
CA GLU A 31 -15.52 1.39 -5.81
C GLU A 31 -15.97 2.07 -4.51
N ARG A 32 -15.68 1.47 -3.36
CA ARG A 32 -15.92 2.11 -2.04
C ARG A 32 -15.23 3.46 -1.91
N ARG A 33 -14.10 3.64 -2.53
CA ARG A 33 -13.32 4.89 -2.58
C ARG A 33 -13.66 5.74 -3.81
N LYS A 34 -14.77 5.43 -4.51
CA LYS A 34 -15.25 6.15 -5.71
C LYS A 34 -14.24 6.18 -6.86
N ILE A 35 -13.47 5.14 -6.98
CA ILE A 35 -12.51 4.93 -8.07
C ILE A 35 -13.09 3.88 -9.02
N LYS A 36 -13.24 4.22 -10.31
CA LYS A 36 -13.63 3.24 -11.33
C LYS A 36 -12.52 2.19 -11.50
N PRO A 37 -12.83 0.88 -11.38
CA PRO A 37 -11.86 -0.18 -11.63
C PRO A 37 -11.38 -0.15 -13.09
N THR A 38 -10.09 -0.32 -13.27
CA THR A 38 -9.43 -0.55 -14.59
C THR A 38 -8.31 -1.54 -14.37
N ALA A 39 -7.93 -2.29 -15.41
CA ALA A 39 -6.87 -3.29 -15.32
C ALA A 39 -5.59 -2.75 -14.65
N MET A 40 -5.17 -1.53 -14.98
CA MET A 40 -4.00 -0.89 -14.39
C MET A 40 -4.18 -0.60 -12.89
N ARG A 41 -5.33 -0.10 -12.49
CA ARG A 41 -5.62 0.20 -11.07
C ARG A 41 -5.69 -1.06 -10.24
N LEU A 42 -6.30 -2.11 -10.75
CA LEU A 42 -6.35 -3.42 -10.10
C LEU A 42 -4.93 -4.00 -9.95
N LEU A 43 -4.12 -3.94 -11.00
CA LEU A 43 -2.74 -4.41 -10.98
C LEU A 43 -1.87 -3.67 -9.95
N VAL A 44 -1.98 -2.34 -9.89
CA VAL A 44 -1.24 -1.52 -8.92
C VAL A 44 -1.75 -1.79 -7.49
N LEU A 45 -3.06 -1.92 -7.29
CA LEU A 45 -3.62 -2.21 -5.97
C LEU A 45 -3.20 -3.60 -5.48
N ASP A 46 -3.26 -4.63 -6.35
CA ASP A 46 -2.79 -5.97 -6.05
C ASP A 46 -1.29 -5.98 -5.66
N PHE A 47 -0.48 -5.17 -6.34
CA PHE A 47 0.93 -5.01 -5.99
C PHE A 47 1.12 -4.46 -4.57
N PHE A 48 0.30 -3.49 -4.15
CA PHE A 48 0.31 -2.98 -2.78
C PHE A 48 -0.15 -4.02 -1.75
N GLU A 49 -1.20 -4.80 -2.05
CA GLU A 49 -1.74 -5.81 -1.13
C GLU A 49 -0.75 -6.96 -0.86
N ARG A 50 0.10 -7.27 -1.82
CA ARG A 50 1.12 -8.34 -1.69
C ARG A 50 2.37 -7.91 -0.92
N ASN A 51 2.52 -6.62 -0.65
CA ASN A 51 3.69 -6.09 0.03
C ASN A 51 3.32 -5.55 1.42
N ASP A 52 4.07 -5.96 2.43
CA ASP A 52 3.87 -5.58 3.83
C ASP A 52 4.62 -4.27 4.22
N HIS A 53 5.22 -3.60 3.24
CA HIS A 53 6.01 -2.38 3.41
C HIS A 53 5.60 -1.29 2.42
N ALA A 54 6.00 -0.06 2.69
CA ALA A 54 5.74 1.07 1.82
C ALA A 54 6.55 0.96 0.52
N ILE A 55 5.90 1.28 -0.60
CA ILE A 55 6.37 1.07 -1.97
C ILE A 55 6.67 2.42 -2.61
N SER A 56 7.83 2.56 -3.25
CA SER A 56 8.15 3.71 -4.09
C SER A 56 7.64 3.54 -5.53
N LEU A 57 7.57 4.65 -6.28
CA LEU A 57 7.28 4.57 -7.71
C LEU A 57 8.29 3.68 -8.46
N LYS A 58 9.56 3.68 -8.03
CA LYS A 58 10.60 2.84 -8.62
C LYS A 58 10.35 1.35 -8.36
N ASP A 59 9.84 0.98 -7.19
CA ASP A 59 9.49 -0.41 -6.88
C ASP A 59 8.35 -0.90 -7.78
N LEU A 60 7.35 -0.04 -8.03
CA LEU A 60 6.29 -0.33 -9.00
C LEU A 60 6.81 -0.48 -10.43
N GLU A 61 7.71 0.40 -10.88
CA GLU A 61 8.35 0.29 -12.19
C GLU A 61 9.10 -1.03 -12.35
N ASN A 62 9.82 -1.45 -11.31
CA ASN A 62 10.57 -2.71 -11.32
C ASN A 62 9.65 -3.95 -11.25
N GLY A 63 8.55 -3.86 -10.53
CA GLY A 63 7.60 -4.97 -10.36
C GLY A 63 6.58 -5.10 -11.48
N LEU A 64 6.32 -4.03 -12.25
CA LEU A 64 5.34 -3.95 -13.32
C LEU A 64 6.00 -3.54 -14.64
N GLU A 65 6.96 -4.34 -15.09
CA GLU A 65 7.91 -4.07 -16.18
C GLU A 65 7.31 -3.55 -17.50
N SER A 66 6.05 -3.85 -17.80
CA SER A 66 5.40 -3.42 -19.05
C SER A 66 4.61 -2.11 -18.93
N THR A 67 4.72 -1.41 -17.82
CA THR A 67 3.92 -0.21 -17.54
C THR A 67 4.75 1.06 -17.59
N ASP A 68 4.23 2.08 -18.28
CA ASP A 68 4.91 3.37 -18.33
C ASP A 68 4.82 4.14 -17.01
N ARG A 69 5.90 4.86 -16.69
CA ARG A 69 6.05 5.65 -15.46
C ARG A 69 4.93 6.68 -15.25
N VAL A 70 4.44 7.30 -16.31
CA VAL A 70 3.41 8.35 -16.22
C VAL A 70 2.09 7.75 -15.78
N THR A 71 1.73 6.58 -16.32
CA THR A 71 0.52 5.84 -15.94
C THR A 71 0.57 5.39 -14.48
N LEU A 72 1.72 4.85 -14.03
CA LEU A 72 1.92 4.49 -12.62
C LEU A 72 1.77 5.71 -11.71
N PHE A 73 2.45 6.80 -12.03
CA PHE A 73 2.38 8.04 -11.24
C PHE A 73 0.95 8.59 -11.14
N ARG A 74 0.20 8.63 -12.25
CA ARG A 74 -1.21 9.06 -12.26
C ARG A 74 -2.09 8.14 -11.41
N THR A 75 -1.83 6.83 -11.44
CA THR A 75 -2.56 5.87 -10.60
C THR A 75 -2.28 6.09 -9.13
N LEU A 76 -1.01 6.30 -8.73
CA LEU A 76 -0.64 6.65 -7.36
C LEU A 76 -1.32 7.94 -6.90
N LYS A 77 -1.32 8.99 -7.72
CA LYS A 77 -2.02 10.24 -7.38
C LYS A 77 -3.52 10.03 -7.19
N THR A 78 -4.18 9.29 -8.07
CA THR A 78 -5.59 8.93 -7.90
C THR A 78 -5.82 8.17 -6.59
N PHE A 79 -4.96 7.21 -6.25
CA PHE A 79 -5.07 6.42 -5.02
C PHE A 79 -4.85 7.27 -3.76
N GLU A 80 -3.91 8.19 -3.78
CA GLU A 80 -3.63 9.13 -2.69
C GLU A 80 -4.81 10.07 -2.46
N GLU A 81 -5.34 10.72 -3.51
CA GLU A 81 -6.49 11.61 -3.48
C GLU A 81 -7.75 10.93 -2.91
N HIS A 82 -7.93 9.65 -3.21
CA HIS A 82 -9.07 8.85 -2.74
C HIS A 82 -8.78 8.03 -1.48
N LYS A 83 -7.64 8.25 -0.80
CA LYS A 83 -7.30 7.60 0.47
C LYS A 83 -7.21 6.06 0.40
N ILE A 84 -6.81 5.53 -0.77
CA ILE A 84 -6.40 4.12 -0.91
C ILE A 84 -5.00 3.92 -0.36
N ILE A 85 -4.12 4.89 -0.61
CA ILE A 85 -2.75 4.95 -0.11
C ILE A 85 -2.48 6.32 0.51
N HIS A 86 -1.44 6.40 1.33
CA HIS A 86 -0.86 7.67 1.81
C HIS A 86 0.63 7.71 1.53
N SER A 87 1.15 8.92 1.31
CA SER A 87 2.57 9.16 1.09
C SER A 87 3.36 9.20 2.39
N ILE A 88 4.61 8.76 2.33
CA ILE A 88 5.56 8.74 3.45
C ILE A 88 6.87 9.31 2.95
N ASP A 89 7.32 10.42 3.54
CA ASP A 89 8.69 10.90 3.42
C ASP A 89 9.53 10.30 4.55
N ASP A 90 10.26 9.25 4.27
CA ASP A 90 11.14 8.58 5.24
C ASP A 90 12.56 9.15 5.26
N GLY A 91 12.81 10.20 4.48
CA GLY A 91 14.11 10.84 4.33
C GLY A 91 15.12 10.00 3.53
N SER A 92 14.66 9.00 2.75
CA SER A 92 15.50 8.23 1.81
C SER A 92 15.72 8.96 0.48
N GLY A 93 15.03 10.08 0.26
CA GLY A 93 15.08 10.87 -0.98
C GLY A 93 14.05 10.44 -2.04
N ALA A 94 13.23 9.42 -1.74
CA ALA A 94 12.13 9.00 -2.59
C ALA A 94 10.85 8.91 -1.74
N VAL A 95 9.75 9.48 -2.25
CA VAL A 95 8.44 9.29 -1.62
C VAL A 95 8.04 7.83 -1.72
N LYS A 96 7.62 7.26 -0.60
CA LYS A 96 7.03 5.93 -0.52
C LYS A 96 5.54 6.04 -0.22
N TYR A 97 4.80 5.01 -0.56
CA TYR A 97 3.36 4.93 -0.38
C TYR A 97 3.01 3.67 0.38
N ALA A 98 2.12 3.80 1.35
CA ALA A 98 1.57 2.66 2.10
C ALA A 98 0.07 2.61 1.92
N ILE A 99 -0.48 1.38 1.94
CA ILE A 99 -1.91 1.15 1.82
C ILE A 99 -2.63 1.63 3.08
N CYS A 100 -3.73 2.34 2.90
CA CYS A 100 -4.59 2.78 4.01
C CYS A 100 -5.52 1.65 4.45
N GLY A 101 -5.80 1.56 5.73
CA GLY A 101 -6.88 0.71 6.22
C GLY A 101 -8.25 1.17 5.70
N ASP A 102 -9.24 0.28 5.75
CA ASP A 102 -10.58 0.55 5.19
C ASP A 102 -11.30 1.73 5.82
N THR A 103 -11.01 2.03 7.07
CA THR A 103 -11.61 3.14 7.84
C THR A 103 -10.70 4.36 7.95
N CYS A 104 -9.52 4.33 7.33
CA CYS A 104 -8.58 5.43 7.38
C CYS A 104 -9.04 6.57 6.46
N GLU A 105 -9.15 7.78 7.01
CA GLU A 105 -9.42 9.01 6.25
C GLU A 105 -8.15 9.84 6.06
N CYS A 106 -7.02 9.37 6.58
CA CYS A 106 -5.72 10.07 6.59
C CYS A 106 -5.82 11.47 7.20
N ASP A 107 -6.68 11.64 8.21
CA ASP A 107 -6.93 12.91 8.89
C ASP A 107 -6.03 13.07 10.12
N TYR A 108 -5.38 14.20 10.23
CA TYR A 108 -4.71 14.59 11.47
C TYR A 108 -5.73 15.23 12.45
N PRO A 109 -5.72 14.90 13.76
CA PRO A 109 -4.84 13.94 14.46
C PRO A 109 -5.39 12.50 14.53
N ARG A 110 -6.60 12.22 14.02
CA ARG A 110 -7.32 10.95 14.25
C ARG A 110 -6.57 9.73 13.72
N ASP A 111 -6.02 9.85 12.51
CA ASP A 111 -5.36 8.74 11.80
C ASP A 111 -3.84 8.83 11.85
N ALA A 112 -3.30 9.83 12.57
CA ALA A 112 -1.86 9.98 12.73
C ALA A 112 -1.25 8.75 13.41
N HIS A 113 -0.30 8.12 12.75
CA HIS A 113 0.39 6.93 13.21
C HIS A 113 1.87 6.98 12.85
N VAL A 114 2.63 6.07 13.44
CA VAL A 114 4.09 6.02 13.25
C VAL A 114 4.43 5.16 12.04
N HIS A 115 5.42 5.60 11.27
CA HIS A 115 6.11 4.79 10.28
C HIS A 115 7.50 4.40 10.80
N PHE A 116 7.99 3.23 10.43
CA PHE A 116 9.32 2.77 10.84
C PHE A 116 10.18 2.52 9.61
N HIS A 117 11.29 3.24 9.50
CA HIS A 117 12.28 3.06 8.43
C HIS A 117 13.48 2.25 8.93
N CYS A 118 13.75 1.11 8.32
CA CYS A 118 14.91 0.28 8.63
C CYS A 118 16.14 0.76 7.87
N LYS A 119 17.21 1.07 8.60
CA LYS A 119 18.49 1.53 8.02
C LYS A 119 19.30 0.42 7.33
N ILE A 120 18.93 -0.85 7.53
CA ILE A 120 19.65 -2.01 6.94
C ILE A 120 18.99 -2.44 5.64
N CYS A 121 17.70 -2.83 5.65
CA CYS A 121 16.99 -3.25 4.43
C CYS A 121 16.36 -2.10 3.64
N ASN A 122 16.35 -0.87 4.19
CA ASN A 122 15.72 0.32 3.61
C ASN A 122 14.20 0.21 3.40
N GLU A 123 13.55 -0.80 3.96
CA GLU A 123 12.10 -0.90 3.97
C GLU A 123 11.50 0.09 4.98
N THR A 124 10.31 0.61 4.64
CA THR A 124 9.53 1.47 5.51
C THR A 124 8.19 0.80 5.78
N GLN A 125 7.88 0.57 7.05
CA GLN A 125 6.65 -0.09 7.49
C GLN A 125 5.70 0.92 8.11
N CYS A 126 4.42 0.79 7.79
CA CYS A 126 3.35 1.52 8.43
C CYS A 126 2.95 0.80 9.74
N LEU A 127 2.90 1.53 10.85
CA LEU A 127 2.54 1.00 12.17
C LEU A 127 1.19 1.61 12.64
N PRO A 128 0.05 1.23 12.07
CA PRO A 128 -1.24 1.88 12.31
C PRO A 128 -1.75 1.74 13.76
N LYS A 129 -1.21 0.76 14.50
CA LYS A 129 -1.51 0.55 15.93
C LYS A 129 -0.72 1.47 16.85
N VAL A 130 0.38 2.06 16.37
CA VAL A 130 1.21 2.99 17.14
C VAL A 130 0.76 4.42 16.82
N LYS A 131 -0.13 4.94 17.65
CA LYS A 131 -0.71 6.27 17.46
C LYS A 131 0.27 7.38 17.87
N VAL A 132 0.25 8.48 17.13
CA VAL A 132 0.97 9.69 17.47
C VAL A 132 0.13 10.44 18.51
N PRO A 133 0.69 10.81 19.68
CA PRO A 133 -0.04 11.63 20.64
C PRO A 133 -0.30 13.02 20.05
N PRO A 134 -1.37 13.71 20.47
CA PRO A 134 -1.64 15.08 20.05
C PRO A 134 -0.44 15.99 20.32
N LEU A 135 -0.01 16.72 19.30
CA LEU A 135 1.10 17.65 19.41
C LEU A 135 0.61 18.99 19.98
N ALA A 136 1.24 19.47 21.05
CA ALA A 136 0.98 20.79 21.61
C ALA A 136 1.64 21.85 20.72
N LEU A 137 0.90 22.37 19.76
CA LEU A 137 1.36 23.44 18.89
C LEU A 137 1.11 24.82 19.51
N PRO A 138 1.89 25.86 19.14
CA PRO A 138 1.61 27.23 19.56
C PRO A 138 0.22 27.70 19.12
N ALA A 139 -0.35 28.67 19.83
CA ALA A 139 -1.63 29.25 19.47
C ALA A 139 -1.61 29.78 18.01
N ASN A 140 -2.71 29.56 17.28
CA ASN A 140 -2.89 29.94 15.86
C ASN A 140 -2.14 29.09 14.83
N PHE A 141 -1.51 27.95 15.20
CA PHE A 141 -1.01 26.96 14.26
C PHE A 141 -2.12 25.95 13.96
N LEU A 142 -2.44 25.77 12.69
CA LEU A 142 -3.44 24.80 12.23
C LEU A 142 -2.70 23.66 11.49
N PRO A 143 -2.48 22.51 12.13
CA PRO A 143 -1.82 21.38 11.46
C PRO A 143 -2.78 20.72 10.48
N GLU A 144 -2.32 20.48 9.27
CA GLU A 144 -3.07 19.76 8.22
C GLU A 144 -2.60 18.31 8.10
N GLU A 145 -1.30 18.07 8.34
CA GLU A 145 -0.69 16.76 8.22
C GLU A 145 0.43 16.58 9.25
N ALA A 146 0.67 15.35 9.67
CA ALA A 146 1.82 14.98 10.48
C ALA A 146 2.42 13.67 9.96
N ASN A 147 3.70 13.72 9.59
CA ASN A 147 4.48 12.54 9.20
C ASN A 147 5.49 12.21 10.30
N VAL A 148 5.33 11.07 10.97
CA VAL A 148 6.22 10.62 12.05
C VAL A 148 6.94 9.36 11.63
N VAL A 149 8.25 9.48 11.41
CA VAL A 149 9.11 8.37 11.00
C VAL A 149 10.15 8.08 12.07
N VAL A 150 10.14 6.85 12.58
CA VAL A 150 11.17 6.32 13.48
C VAL A 150 12.19 5.54 12.64
N LYS A 151 13.47 5.85 12.79
CA LYS A 151 14.55 5.18 12.05
C LYS A 151 15.32 4.24 12.97
N GLY A 152 15.56 3.00 12.52
CA GLY A 152 16.25 2.01 13.33
C GLY A 152 16.57 0.73 12.56
N VAL A 153 16.59 -0.41 13.24
CA VAL A 153 16.78 -1.74 12.67
C VAL A 153 15.51 -2.55 12.90
N CYS A 154 14.89 -3.08 11.85
CA CYS A 154 13.67 -3.88 11.97
C CYS A 154 13.95 -5.28 12.54
N ALA A 155 12.90 -5.97 13.00
CA ALA A 155 13.03 -7.29 13.58
C ALA A 155 13.69 -8.32 12.62
N LYS A 156 13.40 -8.24 11.32
CA LYS A 156 14.02 -9.11 10.30
C LYS A 156 15.54 -8.91 10.19
N CYS A 157 16.04 -7.71 10.49
CA CYS A 157 17.47 -7.35 10.36
C CYS A 157 18.24 -7.39 11.68
N GLN A 158 17.59 -7.70 12.80
CA GLN A 158 18.23 -7.89 14.11
C GLN A 158 18.70 -9.33 14.33
N ALA A 159 18.27 -10.25 13.49
CA ALA A 159 18.58 -11.68 13.59
C ALA A 159 19.99 -12.02 13.13
#